data_39fc836f4fb3ce26105a3175dfa551cd
#
_entry.id   39fc836f4fb3ce26105a3175dfa551cd
#
_cell.length_a   1.000
_cell.length_b   1.000
_cell.length_c   1.000
_cell.angle_alpha   90.00
_cell.angle_beta   90.00
_cell.angle_gamma   90.00
#
_symmetry.space_group_name_H-M   'P 1'
#
loop_
_entity.id
_entity.type
_entity.pdbx_description
1 polymer ?
#
loop_
_entity_poly.entity_id
_entity_poly.type
_entity_poly.pdbx_seq_one_letter_code
_entity_poly.pdbx_strand_id
1 'polypeptide(L)'
;MQSECEYWIFIDELDEGYKAGDTNLRLLLLALLRAVENCALALNNSIKFRPLLVLRSDIFDSLEDNDLNKLDDYTIRLKWTSEDISKTNDLSDIYTLKEVISARIKSSLPSCNNKNPWQDVVEETDPNLPEKTTSTWKYMANRTYERPRDIVKFLKYCSETFNSDDKYQNKLTFKEIQRAEDRYSNWLHNELRDEIQAYLPCWKEVFQCLTAIGTGRFQKQNLDKQLIENRTISNWLGNNNKETNDIIELLFDFGILGNLDGKRWLFKYKDEDLSWNENMDLIIHFGLHRKLRIKNTNHR
;
A
#
# COMPACT_ATOMS: atom_id res chain seq x y z
N MET A 1 22.67 4.73 -40.88
CA MET A 1 21.30 5.28 -40.89
C MET A 1 20.80 5.20 -39.44
N GLN A 2 20.60 6.34 -38.81
CA GLN A 2 19.90 6.36 -37.51
C GLN A 2 18.40 6.28 -37.77
N SER A 3 17.70 5.37 -37.08
CA SER A 3 16.24 5.34 -37.11
C SER A 3 15.69 6.57 -36.36
N GLU A 4 14.76 7.30 -36.95
CA GLU A 4 14.04 8.37 -36.26
C GLU A 4 13.00 7.83 -35.28
N CYS A 5 12.73 6.52 -35.32
CA CYS A 5 11.77 5.86 -34.44
C CYS A 5 12.36 5.64 -33.06
N GLU A 6 11.53 5.81 -32.02
CA GLU A 6 11.82 5.49 -30.63
C GLU A 6 11.11 4.17 -30.26
N TYR A 7 11.84 3.26 -29.66
CA TYR A 7 11.36 1.92 -29.32
C TYR A 7 11.25 1.78 -27.82
N TRP A 8 10.03 1.60 -27.31
CA TRP A 8 9.75 1.35 -25.91
C TRP A 8 9.47 -0.14 -25.70
N ILE A 9 10.18 -0.75 -24.76
CA ILE A 9 9.95 -2.13 -24.34
C ILE A 9 9.55 -2.11 -22.86
N PHE A 10 8.34 -2.58 -22.57
CA PHE A 10 7.82 -2.71 -21.22
C PHE A 10 7.97 -4.17 -20.78
N ILE A 11 8.61 -4.38 -19.62
CA ILE A 11 8.79 -5.68 -18.99
C ILE A 11 8.11 -5.59 -17.62
N ASP A 12 6.99 -6.28 -17.48
CA ASP A 12 6.14 -6.28 -16.27
C ASP A 12 6.02 -7.70 -15.71
N GLU A 13 5.39 -7.85 -14.56
CA GLU A 13 5.15 -9.13 -13.87
C GLU A 13 6.45 -9.88 -13.51
N LEU A 14 7.53 -9.15 -13.23
CA LEU A 14 8.84 -9.74 -12.87
C LEU A 14 8.85 -10.40 -11.48
N ASP A 15 7.79 -10.23 -10.72
CA ASP A 15 7.57 -10.81 -9.40
C ASP A 15 6.74 -12.11 -9.43
N GLU A 16 6.31 -12.55 -10.61
CA GLU A 16 5.54 -13.79 -10.73
C GLU A 16 6.38 -15.00 -10.25
N GLY A 17 5.86 -15.70 -9.26
CA GLY A 17 6.55 -16.85 -8.65
C GLY A 17 7.67 -16.48 -7.67
N TYR A 18 7.86 -15.20 -7.35
CA TYR A 18 8.85 -14.78 -6.36
C TYR A 18 8.56 -15.40 -4.98
N LYS A 19 9.60 -15.95 -4.38
CA LYS A 19 9.59 -16.44 -3.00
C LYS A 19 10.68 -15.73 -2.21
N ALA A 20 10.35 -15.32 -1.00
CA ALA A 20 11.33 -14.72 -0.11
C ALA A 20 12.56 -15.61 0.07
N GLY A 21 13.74 -15.04 -0.09
CA GLY A 21 15.00 -15.77 0.01
C GLY A 21 15.39 -16.58 -1.24
N ASP A 22 14.65 -16.49 -2.35
CA ASP A 22 15.03 -17.13 -3.61
C ASP A 22 16.23 -16.43 -4.25
N THR A 23 17.42 -16.94 -3.92
CA THR A 23 18.69 -16.42 -4.43
C THR A 23 18.79 -16.51 -5.95
N ASN A 24 18.23 -17.56 -6.56
CA ASN A 24 18.30 -17.76 -8.01
C ASN A 24 17.49 -16.70 -8.74
N LEU A 25 16.28 -16.41 -8.26
CA LEU A 25 15.42 -15.39 -8.87
C LEU A 25 16.04 -13.99 -8.69
N ARG A 26 16.63 -13.69 -7.51
CA ARG A 26 17.36 -12.43 -7.30
C ARG A 26 18.51 -12.27 -8.28
N LEU A 27 19.33 -13.31 -8.47
CA LEU A 27 20.43 -13.29 -9.45
C LEU A 27 19.91 -13.12 -10.89
N LEU A 28 18.79 -13.74 -11.22
CA LEU A 28 18.16 -13.60 -12.53
C LEU A 28 17.66 -12.18 -12.78
N LEU A 29 17.03 -11.54 -11.78
CA LEU A 29 16.59 -10.15 -11.85
C LEU A 29 17.78 -9.19 -12.01
N LEU A 30 18.85 -9.38 -11.25
CA LEU A 30 20.09 -8.61 -11.40
C LEU A 30 20.69 -8.77 -12.79
N ALA A 31 20.74 -10.01 -13.30
CA ALA A 31 21.23 -10.28 -14.65
C ALA A 31 20.36 -9.63 -15.71
N LEU A 32 19.03 -9.60 -15.53
CA LEU A 32 18.10 -8.92 -16.43
C LEU A 32 18.34 -7.41 -16.42
N LEU A 33 18.45 -6.77 -15.25
CA LEU A 33 18.74 -5.35 -15.12
C LEU A 33 20.02 -4.97 -15.88
N ARG A 34 21.10 -5.73 -15.66
CA ARG A 34 22.37 -5.52 -16.35
C ARG A 34 22.30 -5.78 -17.88
N ALA A 35 21.55 -6.80 -18.28
CA ALA A 35 21.37 -7.10 -19.69
C ALA A 35 20.61 -5.97 -20.42
N VAL A 36 19.59 -5.42 -19.78
CA VAL A 36 18.80 -4.30 -20.31
C VAL A 36 19.65 -3.04 -20.43
N GLU A 37 20.45 -2.73 -19.40
CA GLU A 37 21.40 -1.60 -19.43
C GLU A 37 22.41 -1.76 -20.59
N ASN A 38 23.04 -2.93 -20.71
CA ASN A 38 24.00 -3.21 -21.78
C ASN A 38 23.36 -3.11 -23.16
N CYS A 39 22.13 -3.60 -23.35
CA CYS A 39 21.39 -3.46 -24.58
C CYS A 39 21.11 -1.98 -24.91
N ALA A 40 20.69 -1.20 -23.91
CA ALA A 40 20.44 0.22 -24.10
C ALA A 40 21.68 0.97 -24.52
N LEU A 41 22.82 0.70 -23.88
CA LEU A 41 24.12 1.28 -24.23
C LEU A 41 24.59 0.88 -25.65
N ALA A 42 24.48 -0.41 -26.00
CA ALA A 42 24.89 -0.92 -27.32
C ALA A 42 24.05 -0.34 -28.46
N LEU A 43 22.77 -0.09 -28.23
CA LEU A 43 21.83 0.39 -29.26
C LEU A 43 21.76 1.92 -29.33
N ASN A 44 22.26 2.66 -28.35
CA ASN A 44 22.10 4.11 -28.21
C ASN A 44 22.58 4.92 -29.46
N ASN A 45 23.58 4.41 -30.19
CA ASN A 45 24.10 5.06 -31.38
C ASN A 45 23.32 4.72 -32.67
N SER A 46 22.44 3.72 -32.63
CA SER A 46 21.74 3.19 -33.81
C SER A 46 20.24 3.47 -33.78
N ILE A 47 19.63 3.34 -32.62
CA ILE A 47 18.19 3.53 -32.40
C ILE A 47 17.96 4.17 -31.03
N LYS A 48 16.84 4.87 -30.86
CA LYS A 48 16.35 5.33 -29.56
C LYS A 48 15.64 4.17 -28.86
N PHE A 49 16.38 3.42 -28.05
CA PHE A 49 15.87 2.29 -27.30
C PHE A 49 15.57 2.69 -25.86
N ARG A 50 14.34 2.48 -25.42
CA ARG A 50 13.81 2.85 -24.09
C ARG A 50 13.23 1.63 -23.39
N PRO A 51 14.03 0.83 -22.72
CA PRO A 51 13.53 -0.26 -21.89
C PRO A 51 12.94 0.30 -20.59
N LEU A 52 11.82 -0.27 -20.14
CA LEU A 52 11.16 0.06 -18.90
C LEU A 52 10.78 -1.24 -18.19
N LEU A 53 11.39 -1.46 -17.03
CA LEU A 53 11.12 -2.61 -16.18
C LEU A 53 10.25 -2.14 -15.02
N VAL A 54 9.18 -2.90 -14.76
CA VAL A 54 8.29 -2.67 -13.61
C VAL A 54 8.61 -3.73 -12.58
N LEU A 55 9.01 -3.29 -11.39
CA LEU A 55 9.38 -4.18 -10.30
C LEU A 55 8.80 -3.64 -8.98
N ARG A 56 8.41 -4.54 -8.09
CA ARG A 56 7.96 -4.18 -6.75
C ARG A 56 9.14 -3.64 -5.93
N SER A 57 8.88 -2.59 -5.13
CA SER A 57 9.93 -1.95 -4.31
C SER A 57 10.58 -2.93 -3.33
N ASP A 58 9.79 -3.79 -2.66
CA ASP A 58 10.30 -4.79 -1.70
C ASP A 58 11.26 -5.81 -2.36
N ILE A 59 10.99 -6.18 -3.60
CA ILE A 59 11.89 -7.07 -4.38
C ILE A 59 13.14 -6.30 -4.80
N PHE A 60 12.99 -5.08 -5.34
CA PHE A 60 14.11 -4.24 -5.73
C PHE A 60 15.05 -3.97 -4.56
N ASP A 61 14.51 -3.59 -3.40
CA ASP A 61 15.28 -3.32 -2.18
C ASP A 61 15.95 -4.59 -1.60
N SER A 62 15.43 -5.78 -1.92
CA SER A 62 16.05 -7.07 -1.55
C SER A 62 17.22 -7.49 -2.45
N LEU A 63 17.45 -6.79 -3.57
CA LEU A 63 18.57 -7.08 -4.45
C LEU A 63 19.86 -6.56 -3.82
N GLU A 64 20.77 -7.46 -3.49
CA GLU A 64 22.08 -7.13 -2.92
C GLU A 64 23.12 -7.06 -4.05
N ASP A 65 23.41 -5.86 -4.54
CA ASP A 65 24.49 -5.63 -5.49
C ASP A 65 25.14 -4.26 -5.23
N ASN A 66 26.46 -4.22 -5.23
CA ASN A 66 27.22 -2.99 -5.03
C ASN A 66 27.01 -1.94 -6.13
N ASP A 67 26.48 -2.35 -7.28
CA ASP A 67 26.22 -1.50 -8.43
C ASP A 67 24.77 -1.00 -8.54
N LEU A 68 23.87 -1.42 -7.64
CA LEU A 68 22.48 -0.92 -7.63
C LEU A 68 22.39 0.59 -7.43
N ASN A 69 23.30 1.18 -6.66
CA ASN A 69 23.38 2.63 -6.49
C ASN A 69 23.55 3.39 -7.82
N LYS A 70 24.11 2.74 -8.86
CA LYS A 70 24.20 3.33 -10.21
C LYS A 70 22.89 3.33 -10.96
N LEU A 71 21.93 2.50 -10.53
CA LEU A 71 20.59 2.43 -11.11
C LEU A 71 19.64 3.47 -10.51
N ASP A 72 19.99 4.11 -9.39
CA ASP A 72 19.15 5.14 -8.77
C ASP A 72 18.84 6.29 -9.74
N ASP A 73 19.79 6.69 -10.56
CA ASP A 73 19.61 7.73 -11.60
C ASP A 73 18.59 7.32 -12.69
N TYR A 74 18.31 6.02 -12.82
CA TYR A 74 17.39 5.45 -13.81
C TYR A 74 16.13 4.86 -13.15
N THR A 75 16.00 4.97 -11.83
CA THR A 75 14.88 4.42 -11.06
C THR A 75 13.83 5.48 -10.82
N ILE A 76 12.59 5.18 -11.16
CA ILE A 76 11.44 6.03 -10.84
C ILE A 76 10.57 5.30 -9.82
N ARG A 77 10.53 5.80 -8.59
CA ARG A 77 9.63 5.28 -7.56
C ARG A 77 8.28 5.96 -7.66
N LEU A 78 7.24 5.18 -7.99
CA LEU A 78 5.88 5.69 -8.08
C LEU A 78 5.28 5.86 -6.68
N LYS A 79 5.13 7.09 -6.25
CA LYS A 79 4.50 7.46 -4.98
C LYS A 79 3.17 8.16 -5.24
N TRP A 80 2.15 7.78 -4.48
CA TRP A 80 0.78 8.31 -4.60
C TRP A 80 0.34 9.13 -3.39
N THR A 81 1.22 9.27 -2.38
CA THR A 81 0.92 9.96 -1.12
C THR A 81 1.00 11.47 -1.28
N SER A 82 0.05 12.18 -0.67
CA SER A 82 -0.04 13.65 -0.75
C SER A 82 1.00 14.38 0.13
N GLU A 83 1.70 13.70 1.02
CA GLU A 83 2.65 14.32 1.95
C GLU A 83 3.94 14.80 1.26
N ASP A 84 4.32 14.17 0.14
CA ASP A 84 5.50 14.58 -0.64
C ASP A 84 5.27 15.86 -1.47
N ILE A 85 4.02 16.21 -1.74
CA ILE A 85 3.65 17.38 -2.57
C ILE A 85 4.01 18.70 -1.90
N SER A 86 3.98 18.76 -0.57
CA SER A 86 4.31 19.99 0.17
C SER A 86 5.80 20.35 0.16
N LYS A 87 6.67 19.43 -0.27
CA LYS A 87 8.12 19.60 -0.29
C LYS A 87 8.69 19.95 -1.67
N THR A 88 7.89 19.81 -2.75
CA THR A 88 8.33 20.12 -4.11
C THR A 88 7.76 21.45 -4.55
N ASN A 89 8.63 22.38 -4.92
CA ASN A 89 8.23 23.70 -5.45
C ASN A 89 7.68 23.65 -6.88
N ASP A 90 7.66 22.48 -7.52
CA ASP A 90 7.20 22.30 -8.89
C ASP A 90 5.98 21.38 -8.90
N LEU A 91 4.79 22.02 -8.83
CA LEU A 91 3.49 21.37 -8.71
C LEU A 91 2.88 20.95 -10.07
N SER A 92 3.57 21.22 -11.18
CA SER A 92 2.96 21.11 -12.52
C SER A 92 2.76 19.67 -13.00
N ASP A 93 3.50 18.68 -12.45
CA ASP A 93 3.52 17.31 -12.97
C ASP A 93 3.16 16.21 -11.93
N ILE A 94 2.73 16.61 -10.71
CA ILE A 94 2.41 15.63 -9.66
C ILE A 94 0.90 15.41 -9.60
N TYR A 95 0.45 14.28 -10.13
CA TYR A 95 -0.95 13.85 -9.97
C TYR A 95 -1.15 13.21 -8.60
N THR A 96 -1.95 13.83 -7.77
CA THR A 96 -2.39 13.20 -6.52
C THR A 96 -3.29 12.00 -6.82
N LEU A 97 -3.34 11.05 -5.90
CA LEU A 97 -4.25 9.90 -6.01
C LEU A 97 -5.71 10.36 -6.25
N LYS A 98 -6.13 11.45 -5.62
CA LYS A 98 -7.47 12.03 -5.79
C LYS A 98 -7.70 12.54 -7.22
N GLU A 99 -6.70 13.12 -7.85
CA GLU A 99 -6.77 13.59 -9.25
C GLU A 99 -6.86 12.43 -10.22
N VAL A 100 -6.08 11.35 -10.00
CA VAL A 100 -6.16 10.12 -10.79
C VAL A 100 -7.57 9.53 -10.74
N ILE A 101 -8.16 9.43 -9.54
CA ILE A 101 -9.53 8.94 -9.36
C ILE A 101 -10.55 9.89 -10.02
N SER A 102 -10.37 11.20 -9.84
CA SER A 102 -11.22 12.22 -10.47
C SER A 102 -11.19 12.15 -12.00
N ALA A 103 -10.00 11.92 -12.59
CA ALA A 103 -9.85 11.74 -14.03
C ALA A 103 -10.59 10.48 -14.53
N ARG A 104 -10.51 9.36 -13.78
CA ARG A 104 -11.29 8.14 -14.09
C ARG A 104 -12.79 8.36 -14.02
N ILE A 105 -13.27 9.07 -12.99
CA ILE A 105 -14.69 9.42 -12.85
C ILE A 105 -15.13 10.23 -14.07
N LYS A 106 -14.39 11.28 -14.43
CA LYS A 106 -14.69 12.13 -15.58
C LYS A 106 -14.72 11.34 -16.89
N SER A 107 -13.79 10.40 -17.09
CA SER A 107 -13.76 9.55 -18.27
C SER A 107 -14.94 8.59 -18.34
N SER A 108 -15.40 8.07 -17.18
CA SER A 108 -16.50 7.11 -17.10
C SER A 108 -17.87 7.78 -17.12
N LEU A 109 -17.96 9.04 -16.67
CA LEU A 109 -19.18 9.84 -16.57
C LEU A 109 -18.97 11.19 -17.28
N PRO A 110 -19.11 11.24 -18.63
CA PRO A 110 -18.89 12.47 -19.41
C PRO A 110 -19.80 13.63 -19.02
N SER A 111 -20.93 13.36 -18.37
CA SER A 111 -21.87 14.38 -17.86
C SER A 111 -21.34 15.12 -16.60
N CYS A 112 -20.25 14.65 -16.01
CA CYS A 112 -19.59 15.35 -14.91
C CYS A 112 -18.94 16.64 -15.44
N ASN A 113 -19.61 17.79 -15.25
CA ASN A 113 -19.17 19.10 -15.73
C ASN A 113 -18.36 19.89 -14.69
N ASN A 114 -18.22 19.37 -13.47
CA ASN A 114 -17.58 20.07 -12.38
C ASN A 114 -16.05 20.06 -12.48
N LYS A 115 -15.44 21.12 -11.94
CA LYS A 115 -13.99 21.18 -11.75
C LYS A 115 -13.46 20.07 -10.83
N ASN A 116 -14.35 19.45 -10.03
CA ASN A 116 -14.02 18.37 -9.10
C ASN A 116 -14.98 17.18 -9.31
N PRO A 117 -14.68 16.27 -10.24
CA PRO A 117 -15.52 15.10 -10.54
C PRO A 117 -15.78 14.18 -9.35
N TRP A 118 -14.88 14.14 -8.36
CA TRP A 118 -15.09 13.39 -7.12
C TRP A 118 -16.36 13.85 -6.39
N GLN A 119 -16.57 15.18 -6.28
CA GLN A 119 -17.73 15.74 -5.59
C GLN A 119 -19.05 15.52 -6.34
N ASP A 120 -19.00 15.12 -7.62
CA ASP A 120 -20.22 14.77 -8.37
C ASP A 120 -20.76 13.41 -7.96
N VAL A 121 -19.88 12.49 -7.51
CA VAL A 121 -20.23 11.09 -7.20
C VAL A 121 -20.16 10.74 -5.71
N VAL A 122 -19.44 11.54 -4.90
CA VAL A 122 -19.26 11.29 -3.47
C VAL A 122 -19.61 12.55 -2.66
N GLU A 123 -20.33 12.38 -1.57
CA GLU A 123 -20.56 13.44 -0.59
C GLU A 123 -19.29 13.62 0.27
N GLU A 124 -18.61 14.74 0.09
CA GLU A 124 -17.29 14.99 0.67
C GLU A 124 -17.34 15.25 2.18
N THR A 125 -18.42 15.88 2.64
CA THR A 125 -18.65 16.20 4.05
C THR A 125 -19.93 15.55 4.53
N ASP A 126 -19.87 14.80 5.62
CA ASP A 126 -21.01 14.14 6.23
C ASP A 126 -20.95 14.36 7.74
N PRO A 127 -22.05 14.75 8.41
CA PRO A 127 -22.10 14.97 9.86
C PRO A 127 -21.77 13.71 10.66
N ASN A 128 -21.88 12.52 10.06
CA ASN A 128 -21.55 11.24 10.71
C ASN A 128 -20.09 10.85 10.56
N LEU A 129 -19.26 11.66 9.86
CA LEU A 129 -17.82 11.44 9.82
C LEU A 129 -17.23 11.56 11.24
N PRO A 130 -16.24 10.70 11.61
CA PRO A 130 -15.55 10.82 12.88
C PRO A 130 -15.00 12.24 13.09
N GLU A 131 -15.13 12.81 14.29
CA GLU A 131 -14.79 14.21 14.61
C GLU A 131 -13.43 14.69 14.09
N LYS A 132 -12.44 13.79 13.97
CA LYS A 132 -11.10 14.12 13.47
C LYS A 132 -10.92 13.89 11.96
N THR A 133 -11.97 13.45 11.29
CA THR A 133 -11.94 13.17 9.85
C THR A 133 -12.57 14.31 9.11
N THR A 134 -11.77 15.06 8.36
CA THR A 134 -12.21 16.30 7.70
C THR A 134 -12.98 16.07 6.41
N SER A 135 -12.89 14.86 5.82
CA SER A 135 -13.55 14.53 4.56
C SER A 135 -13.71 13.03 4.34
N THR A 136 -14.69 12.68 3.52
CA THR A 136 -14.93 11.32 3.06
C THR A 136 -13.71 10.74 2.32
N TRP A 137 -13.05 11.56 1.50
CA TRP A 137 -11.80 11.17 0.85
C TRP A 137 -10.75 10.73 1.87
N LYS A 138 -10.47 11.57 2.88
CA LYS A 138 -9.47 11.27 3.91
C LYS A 138 -9.83 10.02 4.71
N TYR A 139 -11.12 9.80 4.96
CA TYR A 139 -11.59 8.59 5.61
C TYR A 139 -11.25 7.34 4.81
N MET A 140 -11.51 7.35 3.50
CA MET A 140 -11.21 6.23 2.61
C MET A 140 -9.70 6.05 2.42
N ALA A 141 -8.96 7.12 2.13
CA ALA A 141 -7.52 7.08 1.92
C ALA A 141 -6.79 6.45 3.12
N ASN A 142 -7.10 6.85 4.34
CA ASN A 142 -6.51 6.29 5.56
C ASN A 142 -6.78 4.79 5.77
N ARG A 143 -7.74 4.20 5.04
CA ARG A 143 -8.06 2.76 5.09
C ARG A 143 -7.45 1.96 3.95
N THR A 144 -6.72 2.63 3.08
CA THR A 144 -6.02 2.04 1.93
C THR A 144 -4.52 2.26 2.08
N TYR A 145 -3.73 1.57 1.28
CA TYR A 145 -2.30 1.87 1.14
C TYR A 145 -2.04 3.05 0.19
N GLU A 146 -3.05 3.91 -0.01
CA GLU A 146 -2.99 5.05 -0.92
C GLU A 146 -2.54 4.68 -2.35
N ARG A 147 -2.83 3.45 -2.78
CA ARG A 147 -2.61 2.96 -4.14
C ARG A 147 -3.88 3.15 -4.98
N PRO A 148 -3.78 3.47 -6.28
CA PRO A 148 -4.97 3.60 -7.15
C PRO A 148 -5.88 2.37 -7.14
N ARG A 149 -5.29 1.16 -7.15
CA ARG A 149 -6.01 -0.11 -7.08
C ARG A 149 -6.89 -0.22 -5.83
N ASP A 150 -6.38 0.21 -4.68
CA ASP A 150 -7.06 0.08 -3.40
C ASP A 150 -8.29 0.98 -3.34
N ILE A 151 -8.14 2.25 -3.75
CA ILE A 151 -9.26 3.20 -3.79
C ILE A 151 -10.31 2.73 -4.80
N VAL A 152 -9.92 2.30 -6.00
CA VAL A 152 -10.84 1.77 -7.01
C VAL A 152 -11.60 0.57 -6.48
N LYS A 153 -10.91 -0.33 -5.76
CA LYS A 153 -11.55 -1.50 -5.15
C LYS A 153 -12.55 -1.11 -4.07
N PHE A 154 -12.18 -0.15 -3.22
CA PHE A 154 -13.08 0.34 -2.19
C PHE A 154 -14.33 1.00 -2.81
N LEU A 155 -14.14 1.88 -3.81
CA LEU A 155 -15.25 2.52 -4.53
C LEU A 155 -16.14 1.51 -5.24
N LYS A 156 -15.57 0.44 -5.79
CA LYS A 156 -16.36 -0.66 -6.36
C LYS A 156 -17.30 -1.26 -5.31
N TYR A 157 -16.79 -1.55 -4.11
CA TYR A 157 -17.65 -2.06 -3.04
C TYR A 157 -18.70 -1.04 -2.58
N CYS A 158 -18.34 0.26 -2.56
CA CYS A 158 -19.33 1.31 -2.29
C CYS A 158 -20.44 1.35 -3.33
N SER A 159 -20.11 1.25 -4.62
CA SER A 159 -21.12 1.23 -5.70
C SER A 159 -22.05 0.02 -5.64
N GLU A 160 -21.55 -1.13 -5.18
CA GLU A 160 -22.35 -2.34 -5.00
C GLU A 160 -23.30 -2.26 -3.78
N THR A 161 -23.01 -1.38 -2.83
CA THR A 161 -23.89 -1.10 -1.68
C THR A 161 -24.84 0.07 -1.91
N PHE A 162 -24.61 0.82 -2.99
CA PHE A 162 -25.43 1.96 -3.36
C PHE A 162 -26.81 1.49 -3.81
N ASN A 163 -27.84 1.98 -3.14
CA ASN A 163 -29.21 1.62 -3.47
C ASN A 163 -29.79 2.64 -4.46
N SER A 164 -29.84 2.27 -5.73
CA SER A 164 -30.40 3.09 -6.81
C SER A 164 -31.91 3.32 -6.71
N ASP A 165 -32.60 2.59 -5.82
CA ASP A 165 -34.04 2.74 -5.62
C ASP A 165 -34.42 3.98 -4.79
N ASP A 166 -33.44 4.60 -4.13
CA ASP A 166 -33.64 5.88 -3.47
C ASP A 166 -33.54 6.99 -4.51
N LYS A 167 -34.70 7.41 -5.01
CA LYS A 167 -34.85 8.45 -6.06
C LYS A 167 -34.20 9.79 -5.73
N TYR A 168 -33.80 9.99 -4.49
CA TYR A 168 -33.21 11.25 -4.00
C TYR A 168 -31.70 11.15 -3.79
N GLN A 169 -31.12 9.96 -3.88
CA GLN A 169 -29.71 9.74 -3.63
C GLN A 169 -28.92 9.67 -4.95
N ASN A 170 -28.25 10.77 -5.27
CA ASN A 170 -27.43 10.89 -6.48
C ASN A 170 -25.93 10.68 -6.22
N LYS A 171 -25.50 10.58 -4.96
CA LYS A 171 -24.10 10.47 -4.55
C LYS A 171 -23.91 9.39 -3.50
N LEU A 172 -22.71 8.81 -3.48
CA LEU A 172 -22.29 7.95 -2.38
C LEU A 172 -22.17 8.78 -1.11
N THR A 173 -22.86 8.40 -0.06
CA THR A 173 -22.76 9.01 1.26
C THR A 173 -21.80 8.23 2.15
N PHE A 174 -21.46 8.79 3.29
CA PHE A 174 -20.61 8.11 4.28
C PHE A 174 -21.20 6.77 4.75
N LYS A 175 -22.52 6.62 4.74
CA LYS A 175 -23.22 5.39 5.12
C LYS A 175 -22.90 4.22 4.18
N GLU A 176 -22.88 4.45 2.86
CA GLU A 176 -22.51 3.41 1.87
C GLU A 176 -21.04 3.03 2.02
N ILE A 177 -20.18 4.02 2.29
CA ILE A 177 -18.75 3.80 2.53
C ILE A 177 -18.54 2.93 3.76
N GLN A 178 -19.22 3.20 4.87
CA GLN A 178 -19.15 2.37 6.08
C GLN A 178 -19.65 0.95 5.83
N ARG A 179 -20.72 0.77 5.05
CA ARG A 179 -21.23 -0.56 4.69
C ARG A 179 -20.27 -1.35 3.80
N ALA A 180 -19.55 -0.67 2.91
CA ALA A 180 -18.57 -1.27 2.03
C ALA A 180 -17.27 -1.65 2.76
N GLU A 181 -16.98 -1.00 3.91
CA GLU A 181 -15.73 -1.15 4.64
C GLU A 181 -15.45 -2.60 5.07
N ASP A 182 -16.48 -3.36 5.46
CA ASP A 182 -16.31 -4.77 5.84
C ASP A 182 -15.80 -5.62 4.67
N ARG A 183 -16.34 -5.39 3.47
CA ARG A 183 -15.93 -6.11 2.25
C ARG A 183 -14.53 -5.68 1.82
N TYR A 184 -14.25 -4.39 1.88
CA TYR A 184 -12.93 -3.87 1.58
C TYR A 184 -11.87 -4.41 2.56
N SER A 185 -12.15 -4.40 3.86
CA SER A 185 -11.24 -4.91 4.89
C SER A 185 -10.94 -6.41 4.72
N ASN A 186 -11.94 -7.20 4.32
CA ASN A 186 -11.73 -8.61 3.99
C ASN A 186 -10.85 -8.79 2.75
N TRP A 187 -11.06 -7.98 1.72
CA TRP A 187 -10.23 -8.00 0.51
C TRP A 187 -8.79 -7.61 0.83
N LEU A 188 -8.58 -6.49 1.53
CA LEU A 188 -7.24 -6.03 1.93
C LEU A 188 -6.49 -7.08 2.74
N HIS A 189 -7.17 -7.72 3.70
CA HIS A 189 -6.58 -8.81 4.48
C HIS A 189 -6.11 -9.97 3.59
N ASN A 190 -6.87 -10.31 2.52
CA ASN A 190 -6.47 -11.38 1.61
C ASN A 190 -5.28 -10.98 0.74
N GLU A 191 -5.23 -9.74 0.25
CA GLU A 191 -4.06 -9.22 -0.47
C GLU A 191 -2.79 -9.29 0.40
N LEU A 192 -2.89 -8.81 1.64
CA LEU A 192 -1.76 -8.86 2.59
C LEU A 192 -1.36 -10.29 2.96
N ARG A 193 -2.32 -11.20 3.08
CA ARG A 193 -2.01 -12.63 3.27
C ARG A 193 -1.17 -13.15 2.13
N ASP A 194 -1.55 -12.87 0.90
CA ASP A 194 -0.86 -13.38 -0.29
C ASP A 194 0.56 -12.79 -0.40
N GLU A 195 0.77 -11.56 0.08
CA GLU A 195 2.08 -10.94 0.16
C GLU A 195 2.95 -11.51 1.31
N ILE A 196 2.40 -11.66 2.53
CA ILE A 196 3.19 -11.96 3.74
C ILE A 196 3.43 -13.46 3.96
N GLN A 197 2.56 -14.33 3.43
CA GLN A 197 2.64 -15.78 3.72
C GLN A 197 3.96 -16.44 3.28
N ALA A 198 4.64 -15.85 2.29
CA ALA A 198 5.94 -16.32 1.83
C ALA A 198 7.06 -16.08 2.86
N TYR A 199 6.92 -15.04 3.67
CA TYR A 199 7.89 -14.61 4.69
C TYR A 199 7.53 -15.13 6.09
N LEU A 200 6.24 -15.29 6.37
CA LEU A 200 5.70 -15.64 7.69
C LEU A 200 4.68 -16.78 7.56
N PRO A 201 5.11 -18.05 7.57
CA PRO A 201 4.20 -19.18 7.46
C PRO A 201 3.12 -19.25 8.55
N CYS A 202 3.40 -18.72 9.75
CA CYS A 202 2.45 -18.62 10.86
C CYS A 202 1.62 -17.34 10.86
N TRP A 203 1.43 -16.71 9.69
CA TRP A 203 0.69 -15.45 9.55
C TRP A 203 -0.73 -15.50 10.14
N LYS A 204 -1.42 -16.65 10.05
CA LYS A 204 -2.79 -16.81 10.59
C LYS A 204 -2.83 -16.57 12.08
N GLU A 205 -1.91 -17.21 12.78
CA GLU A 205 -1.76 -17.13 14.23
C GLU A 205 -1.37 -15.72 14.65
N VAL A 206 -0.49 -15.07 13.89
CA VAL A 206 -0.10 -13.66 14.13
C VAL A 206 -1.31 -12.72 13.98
N PHE A 207 -2.13 -12.87 12.93
CA PHE A 207 -3.35 -12.09 12.78
C PHE A 207 -4.39 -12.39 13.88
N GLN A 208 -4.43 -13.62 14.41
CA GLN A 208 -5.24 -13.95 15.58
C GLN A 208 -4.73 -13.23 16.83
N CYS A 209 -3.42 -13.12 17.04
CA CYS A 209 -2.84 -12.32 18.12
C CYS A 209 -3.24 -10.85 18.01
N LEU A 210 -3.18 -10.25 16.83
CA LEU A 210 -3.65 -8.88 16.60
C LEU A 210 -5.15 -8.73 16.92
N THR A 211 -5.95 -9.71 16.55
CA THR A 211 -7.39 -9.73 16.89
C THR A 211 -7.62 -9.84 18.39
N ALA A 212 -6.82 -10.65 19.09
CA ALA A 212 -6.93 -10.85 20.54
C ALA A 212 -6.58 -9.58 21.33
N ILE A 213 -5.67 -8.73 20.83
CA ILE A 213 -5.37 -7.42 21.43
C ILE A 213 -6.64 -6.53 21.42
N GLY A 214 -7.45 -6.59 20.36
CA GLY A 214 -8.78 -5.96 20.28
C GLY A 214 -8.78 -4.44 20.20
N THR A 215 -7.62 -3.78 20.24
CA THR A 215 -7.45 -2.32 20.12
C THR A 215 -6.55 -1.96 18.96
N GLY A 216 -6.85 -0.84 18.28
CA GLY A 216 -6.07 -0.39 17.15
C GLY A 216 -4.71 0.22 17.52
N ARG A 217 -4.55 0.61 18.80
CA ARG A 217 -3.31 1.15 19.35
C ARG A 217 -2.94 0.36 20.60
N PHE A 218 -1.68 -0.01 20.73
CA PHE A 218 -1.18 -0.79 21.86
C PHE A 218 0.34 -0.66 21.98
N GLN A 219 0.86 -1.01 23.16
CA GLN A 219 2.30 -1.08 23.40
C GLN A 219 2.86 -2.40 22.87
N LYS A 220 4.12 -2.39 22.44
CA LYS A 220 4.86 -3.55 21.94
C LYS A 220 4.69 -4.79 22.85
N GLN A 221 4.81 -4.61 24.17
CA GLN A 221 4.73 -5.68 25.16
C GLN A 221 3.41 -6.47 25.07
N ASN A 222 2.31 -5.82 24.66
CA ASN A 222 1.02 -6.49 24.51
C ASN A 222 1.05 -7.50 23.36
N LEU A 223 1.74 -7.16 22.27
CA LEU A 223 1.91 -8.06 21.13
C LEU A 223 2.93 -9.14 21.43
N ASP A 224 4.08 -8.79 22.02
CA ASP A 224 5.11 -9.76 22.44
C ASP A 224 4.50 -10.89 23.28
N LYS A 225 3.68 -10.53 24.27
CA LYS A 225 3.00 -11.50 25.11
C LYS A 225 2.13 -12.46 24.29
N GLN A 226 1.30 -11.93 23.39
CA GLN A 226 0.42 -12.76 22.56
C GLN A 226 1.20 -13.68 21.61
N LEU A 227 2.32 -13.17 21.03
CA LEU A 227 3.17 -13.94 20.13
C LEU A 227 3.87 -15.10 20.87
N ILE A 228 4.42 -14.84 22.07
CA ILE A 228 5.14 -15.85 22.88
C ILE A 228 4.17 -16.90 23.43
N GLU A 229 2.97 -16.51 23.88
CA GLU A 229 1.96 -17.42 24.39
C GLU A 229 1.38 -18.34 23.30
N ASN A 230 1.49 -17.97 22.02
CA ASN A 230 1.04 -18.81 20.92
C ASN A 230 2.08 -19.86 20.57
N ARG A 231 1.75 -21.13 20.81
CA ARG A 231 2.66 -22.27 20.63
C ARG A 231 3.19 -22.40 19.18
N THR A 232 2.36 -22.14 18.17
CA THR A 232 2.76 -22.26 16.76
C THR A 232 3.81 -21.19 16.42
N ILE A 233 3.57 -19.95 16.86
CA ILE A 233 4.49 -18.84 16.65
C ILE A 233 5.79 -19.07 17.41
N SER A 234 5.72 -19.43 18.70
CA SER A 234 6.90 -19.68 19.54
C SER A 234 7.77 -20.80 18.96
N ASN A 235 7.17 -21.88 18.45
CA ASN A 235 7.91 -22.96 17.77
C ASN A 235 8.58 -22.45 16.48
N TRP A 236 7.88 -21.64 15.69
CA TRP A 236 8.44 -21.09 14.47
C TRP A 236 9.62 -20.16 14.76
N LEU A 237 9.50 -19.28 15.75
CA LEU A 237 10.60 -18.41 16.19
C LEU A 237 11.83 -19.23 16.60
N GLY A 238 11.66 -20.25 17.47
CA GLY A 238 12.76 -21.10 17.90
C GLY A 238 13.42 -21.90 16.79
N ASN A 239 12.62 -22.43 15.85
CA ASN A 239 13.15 -23.22 14.73
C ASN A 239 13.92 -22.37 13.70
N ASN A 240 13.63 -21.05 13.62
CA ASN A 240 14.28 -20.15 12.67
C ASN A 240 15.29 -19.20 13.34
N ASN A 241 15.56 -19.37 14.64
CA ASN A 241 16.44 -18.50 15.42
C ASN A 241 16.04 -17.02 15.29
N LYS A 242 14.73 -16.76 15.42
CA LYS A 242 14.10 -15.45 15.31
C LYS A 242 13.44 -15.04 16.64
N GLU A 243 13.22 -13.74 16.78
CA GLU A 243 12.57 -13.12 17.95
C GLU A 243 11.22 -12.48 17.55
N THR A 244 10.45 -12.04 18.55
CA THR A 244 9.20 -11.33 18.30
C THR A 244 9.40 -10.02 17.54
N ASN A 245 10.55 -9.39 17.70
CA ASN A 245 10.95 -8.19 16.97
C ASN A 245 10.97 -8.42 15.45
N ASP A 246 11.48 -9.59 14.99
CA ASP A 246 11.49 -9.93 13.56
C ASP A 246 10.08 -9.99 12.98
N ILE A 247 9.11 -10.49 13.75
CA ILE A 247 7.70 -10.49 13.31
C ILE A 247 7.15 -9.07 13.26
N ILE A 248 7.42 -8.25 14.28
CA ILE A 248 6.92 -6.87 14.35
C ILE A 248 7.50 -6.03 13.21
N GLU A 249 8.80 -6.15 12.94
CA GLU A 249 9.49 -5.49 11.85
C GLU A 249 8.87 -5.89 10.51
N LEU A 250 8.64 -7.18 10.28
CA LEU A 250 7.97 -7.67 9.09
C LEU A 250 6.56 -7.10 8.93
N LEU A 251 5.76 -7.07 10.00
CA LEU A 251 4.42 -6.47 9.98
C LEU A 251 4.46 -4.97 9.69
N PHE A 252 5.51 -4.27 10.14
CA PHE A 252 5.74 -2.87 9.87
C PHE A 252 6.13 -2.64 8.39
N ASP A 253 7.02 -3.46 7.85
CA ASP A 253 7.47 -3.40 6.46
C ASP A 253 6.31 -3.62 5.48
N PHE A 254 5.40 -4.55 5.81
CA PHE A 254 4.16 -4.75 5.04
C PHE A 254 3.05 -3.73 5.36
N GLY A 255 3.32 -2.73 6.20
CA GLY A 255 2.36 -1.68 6.57
C GLY A 255 1.12 -2.18 7.33
N ILE A 256 1.15 -3.43 7.84
CA ILE A 256 0.10 -4.00 8.71
C ILE A 256 0.10 -3.28 10.05
N LEU A 257 1.32 -3.01 10.56
CA LEU A 257 1.57 -2.17 11.71
C LEU A 257 2.24 -0.87 11.30
N GLY A 258 2.05 0.15 12.09
CA GLY A 258 2.79 1.41 12.07
C GLY A 258 3.20 1.82 13.46
N ASN A 259 3.99 2.88 13.58
CA ASN A 259 4.26 3.55 14.83
C ASN A 259 3.37 4.77 15.03
N LEU A 260 3.18 5.15 16.28
CA LEU A 260 2.48 6.37 16.65
C LEU A 260 3.44 7.34 17.32
N ASP A 261 3.76 8.43 16.65
CA ASP A 261 4.53 9.56 17.20
C ASP A 261 3.58 10.71 17.57
N GLY A 262 3.24 10.81 18.83
CA GLY A 262 2.25 11.78 19.30
C GLY A 262 0.89 11.59 18.63
N LYS A 263 0.61 12.40 17.60
CA LYS A 263 -0.62 12.33 16.78
C LYS A 263 -0.36 11.85 15.34
N ARG A 264 0.88 11.61 14.95
CA ARG A 264 1.27 11.19 13.60
C ARG A 264 1.30 9.67 13.51
N TRP A 265 0.69 9.15 12.46
CA TRP A 265 0.72 7.74 12.11
C TRP A 265 1.86 7.50 11.11
N LEU A 266 2.85 6.75 11.53
CA LEU A 266 4.04 6.44 10.75
C LEU A 266 3.89 5.03 10.18
N PHE A 267 3.63 4.95 8.88
CA PHE A 267 3.53 3.70 8.14
C PHE A 267 4.56 3.65 7.03
N LYS A 268 5.20 2.50 6.85
CA LYS A 268 6.23 2.27 5.84
C LYS A 268 5.76 2.60 4.42
N TYR A 269 4.51 2.30 4.06
CA TYR A 269 3.97 2.60 2.73
C TYR A 269 3.82 4.11 2.44
N LYS A 270 3.85 4.96 3.45
CA LYS A 270 3.83 6.43 3.29
C LYS A 270 5.22 7.01 3.14
N ASP A 271 6.18 6.41 3.79
CA ASP A 271 7.57 6.84 3.77
C ASP A 271 8.46 5.60 3.88
N GLU A 272 9.11 5.25 2.76
CA GLU A 272 9.93 4.05 2.61
C GLU A 272 11.19 4.07 3.50
N ASP A 273 11.65 5.26 3.89
CA ASP A 273 12.81 5.44 4.75
C ASP A 273 12.53 5.20 6.24
N LEU A 274 11.23 5.03 6.60
CA LEU A 274 10.85 4.74 7.97
C LEU A 274 11.30 3.35 8.40
N SER A 275 11.91 3.30 9.58
CA SER A 275 12.15 2.07 10.33
C SER A 275 11.22 2.01 11.54
N TRP A 276 10.80 0.82 11.93
CA TRP A 276 9.99 0.69 13.13
C TRP A 276 10.79 1.05 14.39
N ASN A 277 10.10 1.62 15.38
CA ASN A 277 10.71 2.06 16.63
C ASN A 277 10.01 1.36 17.81
N GLU A 278 10.77 0.56 18.55
CA GLU A 278 10.26 -0.23 19.68
C GLU A 278 9.76 0.62 20.87
N ASN A 279 10.22 1.88 20.97
CA ASN A 279 9.85 2.80 22.03
C ASN A 279 8.54 3.55 21.76
N MET A 280 7.97 3.38 20.57
CA MET A 280 6.71 3.99 20.18
C MET A 280 5.56 2.99 20.30
N ASP A 281 4.35 3.48 20.56
CA ASP A 281 3.16 2.65 20.45
C ASP A 281 3.00 2.13 19.02
N LEU A 282 2.50 0.91 18.92
CA LEU A 282 2.11 0.29 17.66
C LEU A 282 0.66 0.65 17.31
N ILE A 283 0.40 0.79 16.03
CA ILE A 283 -0.93 1.02 15.50
C ILE A 283 -1.23 0.02 14.37
N ILE A 284 -2.41 -0.60 14.40
CA ILE A 284 -2.89 -1.46 13.31
C ILE A 284 -3.43 -0.57 12.19
N HIS A 285 -3.13 -0.93 10.93
CA HIS A 285 -3.64 -0.23 9.77
C HIS A 285 -5.18 -0.18 9.76
N PHE A 286 -5.75 1.00 9.55
CA PHE A 286 -7.20 1.24 9.65
C PHE A 286 -8.04 0.36 8.73
N GLY A 287 -7.51 0.02 7.55
CA GLY A 287 -8.16 -0.87 6.60
C GLY A 287 -8.40 -2.28 7.12
N LEU A 288 -7.65 -2.72 8.15
CA LEU A 288 -7.79 -4.03 8.76
C LEU A 288 -8.75 -4.05 9.96
N HIS A 289 -9.16 -2.89 10.48
CA HIS A 289 -9.93 -2.80 11.72
C HIS A 289 -11.22 -3.62 11.68
N ARG A 290 -11.97 -3.59 10.57
CA ARG A 290 -13.22 -4.35 10.44
C ARG A 290 -12.95 -5.85 10.44
N LYS A 291 -11.98 -6.30 9.63
CA LYS A 291 -11.61 -7.72 9.55
C LYS A 291 -11.13 -8.29 10.88
N LEU A 292 -10.30 -7.54 11.60
CA LEU A 292 -9.74 -7.94 12.88
C LEU A 292 -10.67 -7.62 14.08
N ARG A 293 -11.87 -7.10 13.80
CA ARG A 293 -12.86 -6.73 14.85
C ARG A 293 -12.28 -5.80 15.91
N ILE A 294 -11.40 -4.89 15.47
CA ILE A 294 -10.78 -3.90 16.34
C ILE A 294 -11.87 -2.95 16.86
N LYS A 295 -11.98 -2.84 18.15
CA LYS A 295 -12.86 -1.85 18.77
C LYS A 295 -12.26 -0.47 18.51
N ASN A 296 -13.01 0.41 17.84
CA ASN A 296 -12.65 1.81 17.78
C ASN A 296 -12.68 2.34 19.21
N THR A 297 -11.54 2.36 19.88
CA THR A 297 -11.37 3.18 21.05
C THR A 297 -11.42 4.61 20.54
N ASN A 298 -12.57 5.28 20.74
CA ASN A 298 -12.69 6.72 20.55
C ASN A 298 -11.47 7.35 21.21
N HIS A 299 -10.63 7.96 20.40
CA HIS A 299 -9.51 8.73 20.91
C HIS A 299 -10.11 9.90 21.72
N ARG A 300 -10.22 9.70 23.05
CA ARG A 300 -10.38 10.79 24.00
C ARG A 300 -9.09 11.58 24.11
#